data_c07b75fa1f25229cc5033bb11d883378
#
_entry.id   c07b75fa1f25229cc5033bb11d883378
#
_cell.length_a   1.000
_cell.length_b   1.000
_cell.length_c   1.000
_cell.angle_alpha   90.00
_cell.angle_beta   90.00
_cell.angle_gamma   90.00
#
_symmetry.space_group_name_H-M   'P 1'
#
loop_
_entity.id
_entity.type
_entity.pdbx_description
1 polymer ?
#
loop_
_entity_poly.entity_id
_entity_poly.type
_entity_poly.pdbx_seq_one_letter_code
_entity_poly.pdbx_strand_id
1 'polypeptide(L)'
;MNIQAYMMPVIRIPDPIYKRLQAIAVPFEDTPITVIEKLLNEYEARYQPQQVSEIENYRVLEPDTVNNLHHTRVLRAVMGSEEIHQPNWNKIVDQAHELAIRQGLSIEDLIKLTLAHVVKGEKTNFGFHYLPEVNISVQGVDSNLAWRNTLHLMKNLKMPIEIYFEWRDKEGAAYPGEKGKLIWNAK
;
A
#
# COMPACT_ATOMS: atom_id res chain seq x y z
N MET A 1 -23.50 25.29 29.83
CA MET A 1 -23.69 25.07 28.38
C MET A 1 -22.62 25.84 27.64
N ASN A 2 -21.52 25.19 27.25
CA ASN A 2 -20.47 25.81 26.46
C ASN A 2 -20.76 25.55 24.98
N ILE A 3 -21.25 26.59 24.29
CA ILE A 3 -21.38 26.59 22.83
C ILE A 3 -20.00 26.93 22.30
N GLN A 4 -19.23 25.88 21.95
CA GLN A 4 -17.96 26.01 21.23
C GLN A 4 -18.32 26.45 19.81
N ALA A 5 -18.09 27.73 19.50
CA ALA A 5 -18.29 28.28 18.16
C ALA A 5 -17.30 27.54 17.21
N TYR A 6 -17.81 26.67 16.36
CA TYR A 6 -17.05 26.09 15.25
C TYR A 6 -16.68 27.23 14.31
N MET A 7 -15.41 27.66 14.34
CA MET A 7 -14.86 28.54 13.31
C MET A 7 -14.81 27.75 11.99
N MET A 8 -15.72 28.05 11.08
CA MET A 8 -15.68 27.52 9.73
C MET A 8 -14.45 28.08 9.01
N PRO A 9 -13.56 27.24 8.45
CA PRO A 9 -12.43 27.71 7.68
C PRO A 9 -12.89 28.40 6.39
N VAL A 10 -12.31 29.56 6.08
CA VAL A 10 -12.56 30.28 4.81
C VAL A 10 -11.44 29.96 3.84
N ILE A 11 -11.78 29.44 2.67
CA ILE A 11 -10.84 29.10 1.61
C ILE A 11 -11.02 30.05 0.44
N ARG A 12 -9.93 30.64 -0.08
CA ARG A 12 -9.95 31.37 -1.35
C ARG A 12 -9.68 30.40 -2.50
N ILE A 13 -10.60 30.36 -3.45
CA ILE A 13 -10.46 29.56 -4.67
C ILE A 13 -9.89 30.48 -5.77
N PRO A 14 -8.73 30.15 -6.37
CA PRO A 14 -8.17 30.90 -7.51
C PRO A 14 -9.10 30.88 -8.73
N ASP A 15 -9.15 31.99 -9.50
CA ASP A 15 -10.03 32.13 -10.66
C ASP A 15 -9.99 30.95 -11.66
N PRO A 16 -8.81 30.39 -12.01
CA PRO A 16 -8.77 29.25 -12.93
C PRO A 16 -9.50 28.00 -12.41
N ILE A 17 -9.45 27.77 -11.08
CA ILE A 17 -10.15 26.66 -10.45
C ILE A 17 -11.65 26.96 -10.35
N TYR A 18 -12.01 28.18 -9.99
CA TYR A 18 -13.39 28.61 -9.91
C TYR A 18 -14.13 28.47 -11.26
N LYS A 19 -13.48 28.89 -12.36
CA LYS A 19 -14.02 28.71 -13.72
C LYS A 19 -14.26 27.24 -14.08
N ARG A 20 -13.40 26.32 -13.62
CA ARG A 20 -13.59 24.88 -13.83
C ARG A 20 -14.79 24.35 -13.03
N LEU A 21 -14.99 24.80 -11.79
CA LEU A 21 -16.17 24.46 -11.01
C LEU A 21 -17.44 24.98 -11.68
N GLN A 22 -17.44 26.21 -12.19
CA GLN A 22 -18.56 26.76 -12.94
C GLN A 22 -18.90 25.96 -14.21
N ALA A 23 -17.90 25.43 -14.91
CA ALA A 23 -18.08 24.67 -16.14
C ALA A 23 -18.81 23.32 -15.93
N ILE A 24 -18.78 22.78 -14.71
CA ILE A 24 -19.43 21.51 -14.37
C ILE A 24 -20.68 21.70 -13.50
N ALA A 25 -20.97 22.93 -13.09
CA ALA A 25 -22.16 23.27 -12.31
C ALA A 25 -23.43 23.25 -13.18
N VAL A 26 -24.52 22.73 -12.63
CA VAL A 26 -25.85 22.85 -13.25
C VAL A 26 -26.39 24.25 -12.96
N PRO A 27 -26.70 25.07 -13.98
CA PRO A 27 -27.19 26.42 -13.77
C PRO A 27 -28.45 26.45 -12.92
N PHE A 28 -28.52 27.38 -11.99
CA PHE A 28 -29.62 27.60 -11.04
C PHE A 28 -29.82 26.51 -9.96
N GLU A 29 -29.09 25.39 -10.02
CA GLU A 29 -29.16 24.30 -9.04
C GLU A 29 -27.90 24.24 -8.19
N ASP A 30 -26.73 24.48 -8.76
CA ASP A 30 -25.44 24.30 -8.11
C ASP A 30 -24.80 25.59 -7.62
N THR A 31 -24.30 25.56 -6.41
CA THR A 31 -23.34 26.52 -5.86
C THR A 31 -21.92 25.95 -5.95
N PRO A 32 -20.84 26.75 -5.84
CA PRO A 32 -19.47 26.22 -5.80
C PRO A 32 -19.26 25.14 -4.73
N ILE A 33 -19.95 25.25 -3.59
CA ILE A 33 -19.87 24.25 -2.51
C ILE A 33 -20.53 22.95 -2.91
N THR A 34 -21.74 22.98 -3.49
CA THR A 34 -22.43 21.76 -3.93
C THR A 34 -21.69 21.05 -5.06
N VAL A 35 -21.00 21.77 -5.95
CA VAL A 35 -20.11 21.19 -6.95
C VAL A 35 -18.92 20.52 -6.30
N ILE A 36 -18.30 21.13 -5.28
CA ILE A 36 -17.20 20.54 -4.54
C ILE A 36 -17.67 19.28 -3.81
N GLU A 37 -18.83 19.31 -3.18
CA GLU A 37 -19.42 18.13 -2.52
C GLU A 37 -19.68 16.99 -3.51
N LYS A 38 -20.24 17.28 -4.69
CA LYS A 38 -20.43 16.28 -5.75
C LYS A 38 -19.10 15.64 -6.18
N LEU A 39 -18.06 16.47 -6.40
CA LEU A 39 -16.72 15.99 -6.75
C LEU A 39 -16.07 15.18 -5.65
N LEU A 40 -16.24 15.57 -4.38
CA LEU A 40 -15.77 14.79 -3.23
C LEU A 40 -16.48 13.45 -3.14
N ASN A 41 -17.82 13.44 -3.27
CA ASN A 41 -18.61 12.21 -3.26
C ASN A 41 -18.22 11.28 -4.42
N GLU A 42 -17.97 11.81 -5.62
CA GLU A 42 -17.47 11.02 -6.75
C GLU A 42 -16.05 10.51 -6.52
N TYR A 43 -15.19 11.34 -5.92
CA TYR A 43 -13.84 10.95 -5.54
C TYR A 43 -13.88 9.86 -4.48
N GLU A 44 -14.64 10.05 -3.42
CA GLU A 44 -14.83 9.08 -2.36
C GLU A 44 -15.46 7.79 -2.88
N ALA A 45 -16.42 7.86 -3.81
CA ALA A 45 -16.98 6.67 -4.48
C ALA A 45 -15.95 5.91 -5.33
N ARG A 46 -15.00 6.63 -5.95
CA ARG A 46 -13.92 6.03 -6.76
C ARG A 46 -12.74 5.57 -5.92
N TYR A 47 -12.46 6.27 -4.83
CA TYR A 47 -11.29 6.11 -3.98
C TYR A 47 -11.65 5.72 -2.54
N GLN A 48 -12.96 5.53 -2.23
CA GLN A 48 -13.23 4.77 -1.03
C GLN A 48 -12.43 3.47 -1.22
N PRO A 49 -11.49 3.15 -0.30
CA PRO A 49 -11.15 1.76 -0.14
C PRO A 49 -12.51 1.11 -0.01
N GLN A 50 -12.86 0.24 -0.95
CA GLN A 50 -14.09 -0.51 -0.81
C GLN A 50 -14.12 -0.95 0.65
N GLN A 51 -14.86 -0.23 1.48
CA GLN A 51 -15.31 -0.81 2.73
C GLN A 51 -16.15 -1.97 2.22
N VAL A 52 -15.47 -3.09 2.19
CA VAL A 52 -15.97 -4.37 1.78
C VAL A 52 -17.13 -4.67 2.72
N SER A 53 -18.31 -4.21 2.35
CA SER A 53 -19.58 -4.70 2.90
C SER A 53 -19.95 -6.06 2.27
N GLU A 54 -19.05 -6.65 1.51
CA GLU A 54 -18.99 -8.09 1.33
C GLU A 54 -18.05 -8.59 2.42
N ILE A 55 -18.55 -9.47 3.26
CA ILE A 55 -17.75 -10.39 4.06
C ILE A 55 -17.04 -11.29 3.03
N GLU A 56 -16.04 -10.72 2.35
CA GLU A 56 -15.16 -11.53 1.54
C GLU A 56 -14.49 -12.49 2.51
N ASN A 57 -14.75 -13.77 2.35
CA ASN A 57 -14.17 -14.84 3.16
C ASN A 57 -12.68 -14.95 2.87
N TYR A 58 -11.91 -13.97 3.37
CA TYR A 58 -10.45 -14.09 3.34
C TYR A 58 -10.01 -15.15 4.34
N ARG A 59 -9.29 -16.14 3.86
CA ARG A 59 -8.54 -17.05 4.72
C ARG A 59 -7.46 -16.26 5.46
N VAL A 60 -7.58 -16.13 6.77
CA VAL A 60 -6.56 -15.50 7.62
C VAL A 60 -5.42 -16.48 7.81
N LEU A 61 -4.20 -16.07 7.44
CA LEU A 61 -3.00 -16.88 7.64
C LEU A 61 -2.17 -16.35 8.79
N GLU A 62 -1.49 -17.26 9.48
CA GLU A 62 -0.55 -16.89 10.53
C GLU A 62 0.72 -16.31 9.91
N PRO A 63 1.05 -15.02 10.18
CA PRO A 63 2.12 -14.30 9.51
C PRO A 63 3.50 -14.96 9.65
N ASP A 64 3.78 -15.56 10.79
CA ASP A 64 5.09 -16.12 11.13
C ASP A 64 5.36 -17.49 10.53
N THR A 65 4.33 -18.25 10.22
CA THR A 65 4.46 -19.65 9.81
C THR A 65 4.01 -19.94 8.39
N VAL A 66 3.46 -18.94 7.68
CA VAL A 66 2.97 -19.12 6.31
C VAL A 66 4.11 -19.49 5.36
N ASN A 67 3.90 -20.51 4.53
CA ASN A 67 4.84 -21.02 3.55
C ASN A 67 4.18 -21.52 2.25
N ASN A 68 2.91 -21.16 2.03
CA ASN A 68 2.08 -21.66 0.94
C ASN A 68 1.54 -20.54 0.02
N LEU A 69 2.37 -19.51 -0.21
CA LEU A 69 2.02 -18.36 -1.04
C LEU A 69 2.36 -18.55 -2.53
N HIS A 70 2.78 -19.75 -2.95
CA HIS A 70 3.00 -20.02 -4.37
C HIS A 70 1.70 -19.86 -5.17
N HIS A 71 1.84 -19.34 -6.40
CA HIS A 71 0.72 -19.06 -7.30
C HIS A 71 -0.29 -18.04 -6.78
N THR A 72 0.11 -17.18 -5.84
CA THR A 72 -0.72 -16.06 -5.39
C THR A 72 -0.51 -14.80 -6.23
N ARG A 73 -1.54 -13.98 -6.27
CA ARG A 73 -1.52 -12.60 -6.79
C ARG A 73 -1.91 -11.65 -5.68
N VAL A 74 -1.09 -10.66 -5.41
CA VAL A 74 -1.44 -9.61 -4.44
C VAL A 74 -2.54 -8.75 -5.02
N LEU A 75 -3.57 -8.49 -4.23
CA LEU A 75 -4.71 -7.65 -4.57
C LEU A 75 -4.55 -6.26 -3.95
N ARG A 76 -4.13 -6.22 -2.67
CA ARG A 76 -3.93 -4.99 -1.90
C ARG A 76 -2.81 -5.19 -0.90
N ALA A 77 -2.02 -4.16 -0.65
CA ALA A 77 -0.99 -4.17 0.38
C ALA A 77 -0.88 -2.78 1.03
N VAL A 78 -0.79 -2.75 2.37
CA VAL A 78 -0.62 -1.54 3.16
C VAL A 78 0.56 -1.74 4.11
N MET A 79 1.49 -0.80 4.16
CA MET A 79 2.62 -0.75 5.08
C MET A 79 2.57 0.52 5.92
N GLY A 80 2.48 0.39 7.23
CA GLY A 80 2.21 1.53 8.09
C GLY A 80 0.87 2.16 7.74
N SER A 81 0.89 3.39 7.24
CA SER A 81 -0.29 4.11 6.73
C SER A 81 -0.33 4.24 5.20
N GLU A 82 0.64 3.67 4.48
CA GLU A 82 0.77 3.85 3.03
C GLU A 82 0.26 2.61 2.28
N GLU A 83 -0.66 2.83 1.32
CA GLU A 83 -1.12 1.79 0.41
C GLU A 83 -0.20 1.71 -0.81
N ILE A 84 0.23 0.49 -1.15
CA ILE A 84 1.13 0.24 -2.28
C ILE A 84 0.32 0.21 -3.57
N HIS A 85 0.65 1.10 -4.49
CA HIS A 85 0.00 1.15 -5.80
C HIS A 85 0.39 -0.04 -6.69
N GLN A 86 -0.62 -0.77 -7.23
CA GLN A 86 -0.42 -1.96 -8.07
C GLN A 86 0.57 -2.97 -7.43
N PRO A 87 0.27 -3.51 -6.24
CA PRO A 87 1.20 -4.32 -5.49
C PRO A 87 1.48 -5.65 -6.17
N ASN A 88 2.70 -6.13 -5.98
CA ASN A 88 3.11 -7.50 -6.20
C ASN A 88 4.16 -7.87 -5.15
N TRP A 89 4.50 -9.16 -5.01
CA TRP A 89 5.39 -9.61 -3.94
C TRP A 89 6.77 -8.91 -3.94
N ASN A 90 7.39 -8.70 -5.10
CA ASN A 90 8.68 -8.01 -5.16
C ASN A 90 8.56 -6.51 -4.86
N LYS A 91 7.51 -5.85 -5.36
CA LYS A 91 7.23 -4.45 -5.00
C LYS A 91 7.04 -4.23 -3.49
N ILE A 92 6.46 -5.21 -2.80
CA ILE A 92 6.28 -5.19 -1.35
C ILE A 92 7.65 -5.26 -0.65
N VAL A 93 8.56 -6.11 -1.15
CA VAL A 93 9.95 -6.18 -0.67
C VAL A 93 10.65 -4.84 -0.88
N ASP A 94 10.55 -4.26 -2.08
CA ASP A 94 11.17 -2.98 -2.41
C ASP A 94 10.70 -1.87 -1.50
N GLN A 95 9.38 -1.74 -1.34
CA GLN A 95 8.78 -0.73 -0.50
C GLN A 95 9.20 -0.86 0.97
N ALA A 96 9.37 -2.09 1.48
CA ALA A 96 9.87 -2.30 2.84
C ALA A 96 11.32 -1.81 3.00
N HIS A 97 12.16 -2.00 1.98
CA HIS A 97 13.55 -1.53 2.00
C HIS A 97 13.65 -0.01 1.88
N GLU A 98 12.86 0.59 0.97
CA GLU A 98 12.76 2.05 0.86
C GLU A 98 12.26 2.69 2.15
N LEU A 99 11.24 2.09 2.77
CA LEU A 99 10.68 2.55 4.03
C LEU A 99 11.72 2.49 5.16
N ALA A 100 12.51 1.42 5.23
CA ALA A 100 13.57 1.28 6.22
C ALA A 100 14.59 2.42 6.14
N ILE A 101 15.02 2.79 4.93
CA ILE A 101 15.95 3.91 4.72
C ILE A 101 15.26 5.25 5.02
N ARG A 102 14.00 5.45 4.60
CA ARG A 102 13.22 6.65 4.93
C ARG A 102 13.02 6.84 6.45
N GLN A 103 12.97 5.74 7.20
CA GLN A 103 12.92 5.76 8.67
C GLN A 103 14.29 5.99 9.33
N GLY A 104 15.33 6.25 8.55
CA GLY A 104 16.66 6.64 9.04
C GLY A 104 17.67 5.49 9.16
N LEU A 105 17.34 4.29 8.68
CA LEU A 105 18.32 3.19 8.65
C LEU A 105 19.38 3.48 7.59
N SER A 106 20.67 3.34 7.95
CA SER A 106 21.74 3.42 6.95
C SER A 106 21.70 2.24 5.99
N ILE A 107 22.22 2.42 4.77
CA ILE A 107 22.29 1.31 3.79
C ILE A 107 23.10 0.14 4.37
N GLU A 108 24.19 0.42 5.06
CA GLU A 108 25.07 -0.56 5.69
C GLU A 108 24.35 -1.36 6.78
N ASP A 109 23.50 -0.70 7.60
CA ASP A 109 22.73 -1.36 8.63
C ASP A 109 21.52 -2.11 8.05
N LEU A 110 20.90 -1.59 6.99
CA LEU A 110 19.86 -2.30 6.26
C LEU A 110 20.40 -3.61 5.66
N ILE A 111 21.59 -3.59 5.04
CA ILE A 111 22.22 -4.79 4.48
C ILE A 111 22.50 -5.85 5.56
N LYS A 112 22.86 -5.44 6.76
CA LYS A 112 23.07 -6.36 7.90
C LYS A 112 21.76 -6.91 8.46
N LEU A 113 20.70 -6.10 8.42
CA LEU A 113 19.40 -6.42 9.01
C LEU A 113 18.54 -7.28 8.10
N THR A 114 18.52 -6.98 6.80
CA THR A 114 17.61 -7.63 5.86
C THR A 114 17.94 -9.10 5.61
N LEU A 115 16.92 -9.90 5.35
CA LEU A 115 17.08 -11.29 4.87
C LEU A 115 17.16 -11.38 3.34
N ALA A 116 16.89 -10.28 2.62
CA ALA A 116 16.98 -10.21 1.17
C ALA A 116 18.44 -9.99 0.74
N HIS A 117 18.75 -10.39 -0.49
CA HIS A 117 20.01 -10.02 -1.11
C HIS A 117 19.92 -8.56 -1.59
N VAL A 118 20.63 -7.68 -0.90
CA VAL A 118 20.69 -6.24 -1.18
C VAL A 118 22.13 -5.82 -1.38
N VAL A 119 22.36 -4.98 -2.38
CA VAL A 119 23.67 -4.37 -2.62
C VAL A 119 23.50 -2.85 -2.74
N LYS A 120 24.52 -2.11 -2.33
CA LYS A 120 24.57 -0.66 -2.50
C LYS A 120 24.86 -0.32 -3.97
N GLY A 121 24.15 0.68 -4.51
CA GLY A 121 24.29 1.14 -5.87
C GLY A 121 23.53 0.30 -6.89
N GLU A 122 23.74 0.63 -8.16
CA GLU A 122 23.04 0.02 -9.29
C GLU A 122 23.60 -1.37 -9.63
N LYS A 123 22.69 -2.36 -9.67
CA LYS A 123 22.93 -3.70 -10.16
C LYS A 123 21.64 -4.24 -10.81
N THR A 124 21.70 -4.64 -12.07
CA THR A 124 20.52 -5.06 -12.85
C THR A 124 20.62 -6.48 -13.41
N ASN A 125 21.71 -7.20 -13.11
CA ASN A 125 21.89 -8.58 -13.51
C ASN A 125 21.53 -9.57 -12.40
N PHE A 126 21.42 -10.86 -12.70
CA PHE A 126 21.10 -11.94 -11.75
C PHE A 126 19.80 -11.73 -10.95
N GLY A 127 18.79 -11.13 -11.59
CA GLY A 127 17.49 -10.89 -10.96
C GLY A 127 17.47 -9.71 -9.98
N PHE A 128 18.53 -8.90 -9.93
CA PHE A 128 18.52 -7.64 -9.19
C PHE A 128 17.81 -6.55 -10.00
N HIS A 129 17.14 -5.66 -9.30
CA HIS A 129 16.58 -4.42 -9.83
C HIS A 129 16.96 -3.25 -8.92
N TYR A 130 17.17 -2.10 -9.52
CA TYR A 130 17.70 -0.92 -8.86
C TYR A 130 16.59 -0.03 -8.35
N LEU A 131 16.72 0.44 -7.10
CA LEU A 131 15.86 1.41 -6.44
C LEU A 131 16.60 2.75 -6.35
N PRO A 132 16.43 3.66 -7.31
CA PRO A 132 17.26 4.86 -7.45
C PRO A 132 17.10 5.84 -6.29
N GLU A 133 15.90 5.95 -5.71
CA GLU A 133 15.60 6.89 -4.62
C GLU A 133 16.42 6.60 -3.35
N VAL A 134 16.79 5.37 -3.14
CA VAL A 134 17.53 4.92 -1.96
C VAL A 134 18.90 4.33 -2.29
N ASN A 135 19.28 4.34 -3.57
CA ASN A 135 20.58 3.88 -4.09
C ASN A 135 20.97 2.47 -3.65
N ILE A 136 20.05 1.53 -3.75
CA ILE A 136 20.28 0.10 -3.52
C ILE A 136 19.70 -0.73 -4.65
N SER A 137 20.19 -1.95 -4.79
CA SER A 137 19.56 -2.96 -5.66
C SER A 137 19.15 -4.15 -4.84
N VAL A 138 17.93 -4.65 -5.10
CA VAL A 138 17.32 -5.77 -4.39
C VAL A 138 17.13 -6.93 -5.35
N GLN A 139 17.45 -8.16 -4.92
CA GLN A 139 17.22 -9.35 -5.73
C GLN A 139 15.77 -9.82 -5.61
N GLY A 140 15.12 -10.02 -6.76
CA GLY A 140 13.78 -10.58 -6.83
C GLY A 140 13.73 -12.02 -6.30
N VAL A 141 12.63 -12.35 -5.62
CA VAL A 141 12.42 -13.63 -4.95
C VAL A 141 10.99 -14.16 -5.18
N ASP A 142 10.75 -15.42 -4.82
CA ASP A 142 9.40 -15.97 -4.80
C ASP A 142 8.52 -15.38 -3.68
N SER A 143 7.23 -15.62 -3.74
CA SER A 143 6.24 -15.06 -2.83
C SER A 143 6.46 -15.41 -1.35
N ASN A 144 6.92 -16.62 -1.03
CA ASN A 144 7.19 -17.01 0.36
C ASN A 144 8.41 -16.30 0.92
N LEU A 145 9.47 -16.21 0.13
CA LEU A 145 10.67 -15.44 0.52
C LEU A 145 10.38 -13.95 0.59
N ALA A 146 9.60 -13.43 -0.35
CA ALA A 146 9.18 -12.04 -0.36
C ALA A 146 8.43 -11.68 0.95
N TRP A 147 7.45 -12.49 1.33
CA TRP A 147 6.73 -12.28 2.59
C TRP A 147 7.67 -12.35 3.80
N ARG A 148 8.50 -13.38 3.88
CA ARG A 148 9.42 -13.56 5.01
C ARG A 148 10.39 -12.39 5.15
N ASN A 149 10.98 -11.92 4.04
CA ASN A 149 11.89 -10.79 4.02
C ASN A 149 11.19 -9.50 4.47
N THR A 150 9.99 -9.25 3.94
CA THR A 150 9.18 -8.09 4.27
C THR A 150 8.77 -8.11 5.74
N LEU A 151 8.19 -9.21 6.22
CA LEU A 151 7.74 -9.32 7.61
C LEU A 151 8.90 -9.10 8.60
N HIS A 152 10.10 -9.64 8.28
CA HIS A 152 11.28 -9.45 9.10
C HIS A 152 11.63 -7.95 9.24
N LEU A 153 11.66 -7.20 8.13
CA LEU A 153 11.90 -5.75 8.17
C LEU A 153 10.80 -5.02 8.94
N MET A 154 9.53 -5.29 8.65
CA MET A 154 8.40 -4.61 9.30
C MET A 154 8.41 -4.83 10.82
N LYS A 155 8.79 -6.03 11.29
CA LYS A 155 8.97 -6.31 12.71
C LYS A 155 10.07 -5.48 13.34
N ASN A 156 11.22 -5.36 12.69
CA ASN A 156 12.34 -4.56 13.18
C ASN A 156 12.04 -3.06 13.19
N LEU A 157 11.29 -2.59 12.18
CA LEU A 157 10.81 -1.20 12.12
C LEU A 157 9.63 -0.91 13.04
N LYS A 158 9.03 -1.93 13.66
CA LYS A 158 7.80 -1.85 14.45
C LYS A 158 6.64 -1.20 13.68
N MET A 159 6.49 -1.52 12.40
CA MET A 159 5.46 -0.96 11.53
C MET A 159 4.48 -2.03 11.09
N PRO A 160 3.15 -1.79 11.18
CA PRO A 160 2.15 -2.76 10.77
C PRO A 160 2.18 -3.01 9.26
N ILE A 161 1.72 -4.19 8.88
CA ILE A 161 1.56 -4.57 7.47
C ILE A 161 0.31 -5.41 7.28
N GLU A 162 -0.42 -5.09 6.21
CA GLU A 162 -1.59 -5.85 5.76
C GLU A 162 -1.43 -6.19 4.29
N ILE A 163 -1.61 -7.46 3.93
CA ILE A 163 -1.58 -7.93 2.56
C ILE A 163 -2.82 -8.78 2.29
N TYR A 164 -3.52 -8.46 1.22
CA TYR A 164 -4.65 -9.20 0.68
C TYR A 164 -4.25 -9.76 -0.67
N PHE A 165 -4.52 -11.03 -0.89
CA PHE A 165 -4.12 -11.74 -2.10
C PHE A 165 -5.12 -12.84 -2.44
N GLU A 166 -5.01 -13.41 -3.64
CA GLU A 166 -5.74 -14.59 -4.06
C GLU A 166 -4.78 -15.68 -4.55
N TRP A 167 -5.09 -16.93 -4.30
CA TRP A 167 -4.48 -18.03 -5.01
C TRP A 167 -5.12 -18.12 -6.39
N ARG A 168 -4.29 -18.14 -7.43
CA ARG A 168 -4.77 -18.39 -8.79
C ARG A 168 -5.41 -19.78 -8.84
N ASP A 169 -6.44 -19.93 -9.65
CA ASP A 169 -7.02 -21.25 -9.95
C ASP A 169 -6.05 -22.03 -10.86
N LYS A 170 -5.09 -22.67 -10.22
CA LYS A 170 -3.98 -23.35 -10.87
C LYS A 170 -3.53 -24.56 -10.04
N GLU A 171 -3.17 -25.63 -10.73
CA GLU A 171 -2.52 -26.79 -10.10
C GLU A 171 -1.26 -26.37 -9.33
N GLY A 172 -1.09 -26.89 -8.12
CA GLY A 172 0.00 -26.54 -7.21
C GLY A 172 -0.26 -25.32 -6.33
N ALA A 173 -1.35 -24.57 -6.52
CA ALA A 173 -1.79 -23.57 -5.56
C ALA A 173 -2.34 -24.23 -4.31
N ALA A 174 -2.04 -23.67 -3.13
CA ALA A 174 -2.48 -24.28 -1.86
C ALA A 174 -4.01 -24.25 -1.68
N TYR A 175 -4.65 -23.19 -2.15
CA TYR A 175 -6.11 -22.97 -2.06
C TYR A 175 -6.60 -22.32 -3.35
N PRO A 176 -6.71 -23.08 -4.47
CA PRO A 176 -7.06 -22.54 -5.78
C PRO A 176 -8.36 -21.72 -5.75
N GLY A 177 -8.32 -20.48 -6.26
CA GLY A 177 -9.46 -19.58 -6.32
C GLY A 177 -9.86 -18.91 -5.01
N GLU A 178 -9.25 -19.30 -3.87
CA GLU A 178 -9.54 -18.66 -2.58
C GLU A 178 -8.75 -17.35 -2.41
N LYS A 179 -9.30 -16.46 -1.59
CA LYS A 179 -8.63 -15.24 -1.15
C LYS A 179 -8.01 -15.42 0.23
N GLY A 180 -6.83 -14.83 0.44
CA GLY A 180 -6.10 -14.88 1.69
C GLY A 180 -5.66 -13.51 2.17
N LYS A 181 -5.44 -13.39 3.47
CA LYS A 181 -4.85 -12.19 4.08
C LYS A 181 -3.80 -12.51 5.10
N LEU A 182 -2.80 -11.67 5.16
CA LEU A 182 -1.73 -11.64 6.14
C LEU A 182 -1.75 -10.27 6.82
N ILE A 183 -1.87 -10.25 8.13
CA ILE A 183 -1.91 -9.03 8.93
C ILE A 183 -0.95 -9.19 10.08
N TRP A 184 -0.02 -8.26 10.20
CA TRP A 184 0.84 -8.15 11.36
C TRP A 184 0.78 -6.72 11.93
N ASN A 185 0.51 -6.59 13.22
CA ASN A 185 0.44 -5.33 13.94
C ASN A 185 1.63 -5.20 14.88
N ALA A 186 2.25 -4.03 14.90
CA ALA A 186 3.26 -3.70 15.89
C ALA A 186 2.59 -3.68 17.29
N LYS A 187 3.19 -4.41 18.22
CA LYS A 187 2.78 -4.41 19.63
C LYS A 187 3.43 -3.25 20.36
#